data_51b12072d2d282897dfd7dccfa809a3e
#
_entry.id   51b12072d2d282897dfd7dccfa809a3e
#
_cell.length_a   1.000
_cell.length_b   1.000
_cell.length_c   1.000
_cell.angle_alpha   90.00
_cell.angle_beta   90.00
_cell.angle_gamma   90.00
#
_symmetry.space_group_name_H-M   'P 1'
#
loop_
_entity.id
_entity.type
_entity.pdbx_description
1 polymer ?
#
loop_
_entity_poly.entity_id
_entity_poly.type
_entity_poly.pdbx_seq_one_letter_code
_entity_poly.pdbx_strand_id
1 'polypeptide(L)'
;MLRLITKFLQWKPLRLAFVAPLILLTASQGIVRAPGAASLEFRVRLSQAAYDTIASMGLQTPINGRLFIIVTQDDSSEPRQQIDVTGVPFWGMDVFDLTPGTKHIAVNDRQEGMLGFPLAKFADLPEGEYTVQAFLTVYTKYQRSDGYTLLMHHETGEGQRQFRSPGNAYSKPMKVRLEKKWGKIYIDLTEVIPPIQPLLPGEVLDQGNPRDTAWVKFVKIRSEAASAFWGRDMYVGANILLPKGYDENPDLYYPVIYNQGHFPGANAPFGFREGNAFYNYWVADDTPRFIAVTFRDATPFYDTSYGVDSANVGPYGQAIVNELIPYVESNFRIIREPWARVVAGGSTGGWEALAMKAFWPNFFGGTWAWCPDGIDFNYHQIVNVYNDENAYFINYDWNNVERPSSRGSDGNIDYTMKMENDWERALGTNDRSGGQWDIWEAVYSPVGPDGYPAPVWDPVTGVMDPAVAELWKNYDLNYFMQQNWAALQPYLDGQLTVTVGMMDTYHLEEAVYLFDEFVQTANPPADIKFDYGFREPHCWIGESPNNPGVEMTNPEFIQVAWDWVEAHRP
;
A
#
# COMPACT_ATOMS: atom_id res chain seq x y z
N MET A 1 39.98 -41.34 -30.55
CA MET A 1 40.32 -41.89 -31.86
C MET A 1 39.82 -40.94 -32.90
N LEU A 2 40.78 -40.29 -33.50
CA LEU A 2 41.01 -39.93 -34.93
C LEU A 2 39.83 -39.19 -35.58
N ARG A 3 40.01 -37.91 -35.87
CA ARG A 3 40.78 -37.20 -36.92
C ARG A 3 40.10 -37.14 -38.30
N LEU A 4 40.01 -35.91 -38.75
CA LEU A 4 40.25 -35.35 -40.09
C LEU A 4 38.98 -35.30 -40.99
N ILE A 5 38.69 -34.29 -41.82
CA ILE A 5 39.54 -33.36 -42.60
C ILE A 5 38.72 -32.15 -43.04
N THR A 6 39.35 -30.99 -42.97
CA THR A 6 39.10 -29.73 -43.65
C THR A 6 38.95 -29.82 -45.18
N LYS A 7 38.11 -28.94 -45.78
CA LYS A 7 38.50 -28.26 -47.04
C LYS A 7 37.78 -26.92 -47.22
N PHE A 8 38.57 -25.90 -47.43
CA PHE A 8 38.33 -24.54 -47.90
C PHE A 8 37.70 -24.54 -49.29
N LEU A 9 36.83 -23.56 -49.54
CA LEU A 9 36.78 -22.87 -50.84
C LEU A 9 36.32 -21.41 -50.64
N GLN A 10 37.26 -20.52 -50.90
CA GLN A 10 37.05 -19.07 -51.04
C GLN A 10 36.40 -18.80 -52.41
N TRP A 11 35.43 -17.90 -52.44
CA TRP A 11 35.14 -17.10 -53.63
C TRP A 11 34.93 -15.66 -53.26
N LYS A 12 35.67 -14.78 -53.97
CA LYS A 12 35.64 -13.32 -53.91
C LYS A 12 34.56 -12.77 -54.85
N PRO A 13 34.13 -11.51 -54.62
CA PRO A 13 32.93 -10.93 -55.19
C PRO A 13 33.14 -10.31 -56.56
N LEU A 14 32.13 -10.39 -57.41
CA LEU A 14 32.03 -9.59 -58.66
C LEU A 14 31.11 -8.40 -58.38
N ARG A 15 31.66 -7.19 -58.48
CA ARG A 15 30.90 -5.93 -58.50
C ARG A 15 30.29 -5.72 -59.85
N LEU A 16 28.96 -5.62 -59.93
CA LEU A 16 28.25 -5.06 -61.05
C LEU A 16 27.48 -3.82 -60.54
N ALA A 17 27.92 -2.65 -60.99
CA ALA A 17 27.22 -1.41 -60.80
C ALA A 17 26.07 -1.30 -61.83
N PHE A 18 24.83 -1.26 -61.36
CA PHE A 18 23.71 -0.79 -62.17
C PHE A 18 23.27 0.59 -61.68
N VAL A 19 23.49 1.57 -62.52
CA VAL A 19 22.91 2.93 -62.42
C VAL A 19 21.52 2.86 -63.00
N ALA A 20 20.50 3.06 -62.21
CA ALA A 20 19.12 3.28 -62.66
C ALA A 20 18.70 4.72 -62.27
N PRO A 21 18.06 5.45 -63.16
CA PRO A 21 17.72 6.84 -62.92
C PRO A 21 16.54 6.95 -61.93
N LEU A 22 16.74 7.82 -60.95
CA LEU A 22 15.75 8.23 -59.97
C LEU A 22 14.72 9.14 -60.65
N ILE A 23 13.55 8.65 -60.97
CA ILE A 23 12.40 9.47 -61.35
C ILE A 23 11.70 9.88 -60.05
N LEU A 24 11.87 11.12 -59.65
CA LEU A 24 11.07 11.73 -58.57
C LEU A 24 9.67 12.04 -59.13
N LEU A 25 8.73 11.16 -58.81
CA LEU A 25 7.29 11.46 -58.89
C LEU A 25 6.88 12.05 -57.55
N THR A 26 6.82 13.38 -57.45
CA THR A 26 6.15 14.09 -56.39
C THR A 26 4.63 13.93 -56.54
N ALA A 27 4.09 12.86 -56.04
CA ALA A 27 2.66 12.77 -55.78
C ALA A 27 2.36 13.45 -54.44
N SER A 28 1.97 14.69 -54.50
CA SER A 28 1.30 15.35 -53.38
C SER A 28 -0.07 14.71 -53.18
N GLN A 29 -0.11 13.59 -52.50
CA GLN A 29 -1.38 13.12 -51.90
C GLN A 29 -1.69 14.04 -50.75
N GLY A 30 -2.60 14.97 -50.99
CA GLY A 30 -3.29 15.67 -49.96
C GLY A 30 -3.94 14.65 -49.03
N ILE A 31 -3.42 14.54 -47.82
CA ILE A 31 -4.08 13.82 -46.75
C ILE A 31 -5.41 14.54 -46.53
N VAL A 32 -6.46 14.05 -47.13
CA VAL A 32 -7.83 14.38 -46.77
C VAL A 32 -7.97 13.86 -45.33
N ARG A 33 -7.76 14.73 -44.35
CA ARG A 33 -8.19 14.45 -42.99
C ARG A 33 -9.68 14.19 -43.06
N ALA A 34 -10.07 12.93 -42.87
CA ALA A 34 -11.44 12.61 -42.50
C ALA A 34 -11.85 13.54 -41.37
N PRO A 35 -13.04 14.13 -41.37
CA PRO A 35 -13.51 14.92 -40.25
C PRO A 35 -13.41 14.02 -39.03
N GLY A 36 -12.55 14.40 -38.06
CA GLY A 36 -12.32 13.61 -36.88
C GLY A 36 -13.66 13.33 -36.22
N ALA A 37 -13.98 12.08 -35.99
CA ALA A 37 -15.11 11.69 -35.18
C ALA A 37 -15.03 12.52 -33.88
N ALA A 38 -16.13 13.18 -33.51
CA ALA A 38 -16.17 13.99 -32.29
C ALA A 38 -15.91 13.03 -31.11
N SER A 39 -14.74 13.18 -30.46
CA SER A 39 -14.39 12.38 -29.28
C SER A 39 -15.17 12.87 -28.08
N LEU A 40 -15.51 11.98 -27.15
CA LEU A 40 -16.08 12.35 -25.85
C LEU A 40 -15.12 13.30 -25.13
N GLU A 41 -15.67 14.40 -24.63
CA GLU A 41 -14.89 15.39 -23.90
C GLU A 41 -15.68 15.85 -22.67
N PHE A 42 -15.11 15.64 -21.50
CA PHE A 42 -15.60 16.24 -20.27
C PHE A 42 -14.95 17.61 -20.08
N ARG A 43 -15.73 18.55 -19.60
CA ARG A 43 -15.31 19.91 -19.28
C ARG A 43 -15.53 20.15 -17.80
N VAL A 44 -14.46 20.00 -17.01
CA VAL A 44 -14.54 20.09 -15.55
C VAL A 44 -14.10 21.46 -15.07
N ARG A 45 -14.81 22.00 -14.09
CA ARG A 45 -14.49 23.29 -13.47
C ARG A 45 -14.61 23.17 -11.95
N LEU A 46 -13.63 23.73 -11.24
CA LEU A 46 -13.73 23.94 -9.79
C LEU A 46 -14.58 25.18 -9.52
N SER A 47 -15.63 25.04 -8.72
CA SER A 47 -16.49 26.16 -8.33
C SER A 47 -15.76 27.10 -7.36
N GLN A 48 -16.18 28.39 -7.33
CA GLN A 48 -15.63 29.35 -6.36
C GLN A 48 -15.85 28.88 -4.92
N ALA A 49 -17.05 28.39 -4.61
CA ALA A 49 -17.38 27.92 -3.26
C ALA A 49 -16.51 26.74 -2.82
N ALA A 50 -16.26 25.75 -3.70
CA ALA A 50 -15.36 24.63 -3.38
C ALA A 50 -13.92 25.11 -3.18
N TYR A 51 -13.42 25.99 -4.02
CA TYR A 51 -12.08 26.60 -3.87
C TYR A 51 -11.93 27.32 -2.53
N ASP A 52 -12.91 28.17 -2.16
CA ASP A 52 -12.87 28.91 -0.91
C ASP A 52 -12.96 27.98 0.31
N THR A 53 -13.73 26.89 0.20
CA THR A 53 -13.80 25.85 1.24
C THR A 53 -12.45 25.17 1.41
N ILE A 54 -11.79 24.73 0.33
CA ILE A 54 -10.44 24.12 0.37
C ILE A 54 -9.43 25.07 1.00
N ALA A 55 -9.44 26.34 0.58
CA ALA A 55 -8.56 27.36 1.14
C ALA A 55 -8.80 27.59 2.64
N SER A 56 -10.08 27.59 3.07
CA SER A 56 -10.45 27.76 4.48
C SER A 56 -10.00 26.59 5.38
N MET A 57 -9.75 25.41 4.80
CA MET A 57 -9.19 24.24 5.49
C MET A 57 -7.66 24.32 5.65
N GLY A 58 -7.01 25.39 5.18
CA GLY A 58 -5.58 25.58 5.26
C GLY A 58 -4.78 24.86 4.16
N LEU A 59 -5.45 24.30 3.15
CA LEU A 59 -4.80 23.69 2.02
C LEU A 59 -4.23 24.75 1.05
N GLN A 60 -3.17 24.40 0.35
CA GLN A 60 -2.43 25.34 -0.49
C GLN A 60 -3.23 25.76 -1.73
N THR A 61 -3.12 27.02 -2.07
CA THR A 61 -3.68 27.62 -3.29
C THR A 61 -2.62 28.42 -4.06
N PRO A 62 -2.64 28.48 -5.41
CA PRO A 62 -3.57 27.75 -6.29
C PRO A 62 -3.47 26.22 -6.11
N ILE A 63 -4.55 25.50 -6.49
CA ILE A 63 -4.67 24.08 -6.20
C ILE A 63 -3.92 23.26 -7.26
N ASN A 64 -3.11 22.32 -6.78
CA ASN A 64 -2.53 21.25 -7.58
C ASN A 64 -3.19 19.92 -7.14
N GLY A 65 -3.32 18.98 -8.07
CA GLY A 65 -3.97 17.72 -7.72
C GLY A 65 -4.12 16.77 -8.89
N ARG A 66 -4.92 15.71 -8.68
CA ARG A 66 -5.27 14.74 -9.71
C ARG A 66 -6.77 14.75 -9.93
N LEU A 67 -7.16 15.02 -11.17
CA LEU A 67 -8.55 15.09 -11.59
C LEU A 67 -8.99 13.77 -12.19
N PHE A 68 -10.13 13.25 -11.73
CA PHE A 68 -10.73 12.01 -12.20
C PHE A 68 -12.09 12.24 -12.87
N ILE A 69 -12.36 11.40 -13.87
CA ILE A 69 -13.70 11.13 -14.39
C ILE A 69 -14.00 9.66 -14.11
N ILE A 70 -15.09 9.39 -13.40
CA ILE A 70 -15.48 8.05 -12.95
C ILE A 70 -16.86 7.77 -13.54
N VAL A 71 -17.03 6.57 -14.11
CA VAL A 71 -18.23 6.24 -14.88
C VAL A 71 -18.74 4.87 -14.46
N THR A 72 -20.01 4.76 -14.11
CA THR A 72 -20.64 3.50 -13.70
C THR A 72 -22.03 3.33 -14.28
N GLN A 73 -22.48 2.09 -14.38
CA GLN A 73 -23.89 1.74 -14.62
C GLN A 73 -24.58 1.24 -13.35
N ASP A 74 -23.84 1.09 -12.25
CA ASP A 74 -24.37 0.72 -10.95
C ASP A 74 -24.65 1.98 -10.11
N ASP A 75 -25.90 2.16 -9.71
CA ASP A 75 -26.36 3.29 -8.89
C ASP A 75 -26.43 2.95 -7.39
N SER A 76 -25.90 1.82 -6.96
CA SER A 76 -25.95 1.37 -5.55
C SER A 76 -25.18 2.29 -4.60
N SER A 77 -24.13 2.95 -5.11
CA SER A 77 -23.32 3.93 -4.39
C SER A 77 -22.79 5.01 -5.34
N GLU A 78 -22.15 6.06 -4.79
CA GLU A 78 -21.50 7.08 -5.61
C GLU A 78 -20.35 6.46 -6.44
N PRO A 79 -20.17 6.88 -7.72
CA PRO A 79 -19.11 6.35 -8.58
C PRO A 79 -17.71 6.34 -7.93
N ARG A 80 -17.34 7.40 -7.20
CA ARG A 80 -16.04 7.49 -6.50
C ARG A 80 -15.84 6.44 -5.40
N GLN A 81 -16.88 5.78 -4.95
CA GLN A 81 -16.83 4.72 -3.94
C GLN A 81 -16.78 3.32 -4.56
N GLN A 82 -16.84 3.22 -5.88
CA GLN A 82 -16.82 1.96 -6.64
C GLN A 82 -15.48 1.69 -7.33
N ILE A 83 -14.47 2.52 -7.07
CA ILE A 83 -13.14 2.37 -7.66
C ILE A 83 -12.41 1.24 -6.94
N ASP A 84 -12.03 0.23 -7.74
CA ASP A 84 -11.29 -0.94 -7.32
C ASP A 84 -10.56 -1.52 -8.54
N VAL A 85 -9.60 -2.43 -8.33
CA VAL A 85 -8.90 -3.13 -9.42
C VAL A 85 -9.87 -3.93 -10.31
N THR A 86 -10.95 -4.44 -9.75
CA THR A 86 -12.08 -5.08 -10.46
C THR A 86 -13.32 -4.18 -10.57
N GLY A 87 -13.17 -2.90 -10.25
CA GLY A 87 -14.26 -1.95 -10.14
C GLY A 87 -14.64 -1.26 -11.45
N VAL A 88 -15.16 -0.06 -11.32
CA VAL A 88 -15.73 0.71 -12.43
C VAL A 88 -14.67 1.48 -13.22
N PRO A 89 -14.91 1.76 -14.52
CA PRO A 89 -13.99 2.57 -15.33
C PRO A 89 -13.81 3.98 -14.78
N PHE A 90 -12.54 4.41 -14.76
CA PHE A 90 -12.17 5.78 -14.41
C PHE A 90 -10.93 6.23 -15.20
N TRP A 91 -10.74 7.54 -15.28
CA TRP A 91 -9.59 8.19 -15.92
C TRP A 91 -9.09 9.29 -15.02
N GLY A 92 -7.77 9.34 -14.80
CA GLY A 92 -7.10 10.32 -13.98
C GLY A 92 -6.02 11.10 -14.73
N MET A 93 -5.85 12.38 -14.41
CA MET A 93 -4.75 13.22 -14.91
C MET A 93 -4.36 14.26 -13.88
N ASP A 94 -3.07 14.57 -13.80
CA ASP A 94 -2.61 15.63 -12.91
C ASP A 94 -3.00 17.01 -13.48
N VAL A 95 -3.34 17.91 -12.58
CA VAL A 95 -3.76 19.28 -12.89
C VAL A 95 -3.05 20.24 -11.95
N PHE A 96 -2.67 21.41 -12.49
CA PHE A 96 -1.84 22.35 -11.77
C PHE A 96 -2.43 23.76 -11.80
N ASP A 97 -2.13 24.53 -10.75
CA ASP A 97 -2.46 25.97 -10.61
C ASP A 97 -3.94 26.30 -10.82
N LEU A 98 -4.83 25.43 -10.33
CA LEU A 98 -6.26 25.65 -10.46
C LEU A 98 -6.72 26.80 -9.58
N THR A 99 -7.50 27.70 -10.20
CA THR A 99 -8.20 28.80 -9.54
C THR A 99 -9.65 28.86 -10.05
N PRO A 100 -10.57 29.51 -9.36
CA PRO A 100 -11.95 29.65 -9.82
C PRO A 100 -12.12 30.35 -11.16
N GLY A 101 -11.14 31.18 -11.54
CA GLY A 101 -11.07 31.85 -12.84
C GLY A 101 -10.50 30.96 -13.96
N THR A 102 -10.01 29.77 -13.64
CA THR A 102 -9.49 28.82 -14.62
C THR A 102 -10.63 28.37 -15.56
N LYS A 103 -10.34 28.36 -16.86
CA LYS A 103 -11.28 27.81 -17.86
C LYS A 103 -11.52 26.34 -17.56
N HIS A 104 -12.67 25.82 -17.99
CA HIS A 104 -12.96 24.39 -17.89
C HIS A 104 -11.78 23.55 -18.41
N ILE A 105 -11.32 22.62 -17.57
CA ILE A 105 -10.30 21.64 -17.91
C ILE A 105 -10.93 20.67 -18.91
N ALA A 106 -10.26 20.46 -20.04
CA ALA A 106 -10.68 19.45 -20.99
C ALA A 106 -10.11 18.09 -20.57
N VAL A 107 -10.97 17.09 -20.44
CA VAL A 107 -10.60 15.70 -20.19
C VAL A 107 -11.11 14.86 -21.36
N ASN A 108 -10.18 14.35 -22.16
CA ASN A 108 -10.48 13.56 -23.36
C ASN A 108 -9.29 12.68 -23.75
N ASP A 109 -9.50 11.73 -24.68
CA ASP A 109 -8.50 10.75 -25.10
C ASP A 109 -7.21 11.33 -25.74
N ARG A 110 -7.13 12.62 -25.94
CA ARG A 110 -5.97 13.31 -26.52
C ARG A 110 -5.18 14.10 -25.49
N GLN A 111 -5.67 14.11 -24.25
CA GLN A 111 -5.02 14.84 -23.17
C GLN A 111 -3.75 14.10 -22.75
N GLU A 112 -2.63 14.81 -22.76
CA GLU A 112 -1.35 14.28 -22.26
C GLU A 112 -1.46 13.97 -20.76
N GLY A 113 -0.85 12.85 -20.33
CA GLY A 113 -0.86 12.43 -18.93
C GLY A 113 -2.18 11.85 -18.42
N MET A 114 -3.20 11.72 -19.27
CA MET A 114 -4.42 11.02 -18.90
C MET A 114 -4.21 9.50 -18.95
N LEU A 115 -4.52 8.84 -17.85
CA LEU A 115 -4.47 7.39 -17.69
C LEU A 115 -5.85 6.87 -17.34
N GLY A 116 -6.29 5.82 -17.98
CA GLY A 116 -7.59 5.19 -17.74
C GLY A 116 -7.47 3.74 -17.35
N PHE A 117 -8.40 3.27 -16.51
CA PHE A 117 -8.49 1.88 -16.10
C PHE A 117 -9.97 1.46 -15.87
N PRO A 118 -10.40 0.23 -16.18
CA PRO A 118 -9.69 -0.76 -17.00
C PRO A 118 -9.65 -0.40 -18.49
N LEU A 119 -10.36 0.65 -18.88
CA LEU A 119 -10.41 1.14 -20.26
C LEU A 119 -9.41 2.28 -20.46
N ALA A 120 -8.47 2.11 -21.36
CA ALA A 120 -7.45 3.13 -21.62
C ALA A 120 -8.04 4.44 -22.19
N LYS A 121 -9.16 4.36 -22.93
CA LYS A 121 -9.77 5.49 -23.63
C LYS A 121 -11.27 5.57 -23.37
N PHE A 122 -11.81 6.79 -23.34
CA PHE A 122 -13.26 6.99 -23.33
C PHE A 122 -13.96 6.41 -24.56
N ALA A 123 -13.27 6.36 -25.70
CA ALA A 123 -13.77 5.76 -26.94
C ALA A 123 -14.07 4.26 -26.82
N ASP A 124 -13.50 3.59 -25.83
CA ASP A 124 -13.70 2.16 -25.57
C ASP A 124 -14.96 1.90 -24.71
N LEU A 125 -15.58 2.94 -24.15
CA LEU A 125 -16.85 2.83 -23.43
C LEU A 125 -17.97 2.40 -24.40
N PRO A 126 -18.74 1.37 -24.06
CA PRO A 126 -19.97 1.03 -24.78
C PRO A 126 -20.99 2.20 -24.78
N GLU A 127 -21.82 2.26 -25.80
CA GLU A 127 -22.98 3.18 -25.77
C GLU A 127 -23.96 2.75 -24.70
N GLY A 128 -24.50 3.70 -23.94
CA GLY A 128 -25.45 3.39 -22.87
C GLY A 128 -25.74 4.57 -21.94
N GLU A 129 -26.52 4.28 -20.93
CA GLU A 129 -26.76 5.21 -19.84
C GLU A 129 -25.77 4.94 -18.71
N TYR A 130 -25.16 6.00 -18.20
CA TYR A 130 -24.15 5.96 -17.16
C TYR A 130 -24.40 7.02 -16.12
N THR A 131 -23.94 6.76 -14.92
CA THR A 131 -23.75 7.78 -13.89
C THR A 131 -22.29 8.19 -13.89
N VAL A 132 -22.02 9.49 -14.07
CA VAL A 132 -20.69 10.08 -14.15
C VAL A 132 -20.45 10.96 -12.95
N GLN A 133 -19.25 10.90 -12.39
CA GLN A 133 -18.79 11.79 -11.33
C GLN A 133 -17.37 12.27 -11.63
N ALA A 134 -17.10 13.56 -11.40
CA ALA A 134 -15.76 14.09 -11.37
C ALA A 134 -15.28 14.18 -9.92
N PHE A 135 -13.98 13.90 -9.72
CA PHE A 135 -13.32 13.96 -8.43
C PHE A 135 -11.95 14.62 -8.57
N LEU A 136 -11.54 15.41 -7.59
CA LEU A 136 -10.24 16.06 -7.54
C LEU A 136 -9.56 15.74 -6.21
N THR A 137 -8.50 14.94 -6.28
CA THR A 137 -7.55 14.83 -5.17
C THR A 137 -6.70 16.08 -5.11
N VAL A 138 -6.67 16.73 -3.95
CA VAL A 138 -5.88 17.96 -3.74
C VAL A 138 -4.51 17.59 -3.18
N TYR A 139 -3.44 18.03 -3.85
CA TYR A 139 -2.08 17.83 -3.39
C TYR A 139 -1.59 19.01 -2.57
N THR A 140 -0.79 18.69 -1.58
CA THR A 140 -0.03 19.63 -0.77
C THR A 140 1.44 19.56 -1.17
N LYS A 141 2.07 20.73 -1.22
CA LYS A 141 3.51 20.83 -1.48
C LYS A 141 4.27 20.57 -0.18
N TYR A 142 5.16 19.57 -0.22
CA TYR A 142 6.11 19.25 0.84
C TYR A 142 7.51 19.64 0.42
N GLN A 143 8.27 20.18 1.37
CA GLN A 143 9.68 20.53 1.15
C GLN A 143 10.54 19.58 1.96
N ARG A 144 10.92 18.47 1.36
CA ARG A 144 11.65 17.41 2.02
C ARG A 144 13.07 17.82 2.37
N SER A 145 13.63 17.27 3.45
CA SER A 145 14.95 17.63 3.98
C SER A 145 16.13 17.36 3.03
N ASP A 146 15.95 16.49 2.03
CA ASP A 146 16.91 16.20 0.98
C ASP A 146 16.94 17.28 -0.14
N GLY A 147 16.07 18.29 -0.04
CA GLY A 147 15.99 19.42 -0.96
C GLY A 147 14.92 19.29 -2.04
N TYR A 148 14.27 18.14 -2.18
CA TYR A 148 13.17 17.98 -3.13
C TYR A 148 11.89 18.65 -2.65
N THR A 149 11.13 19.15 -3.59
CA THR A 149 9.77 19.66 -3.37
C THR A 149 8.78 18.77 -4.08
N LEU A 150 7.93 18.09 -3.30
CA LEU A 150 7.00 17.10 -3.78
C LEU A 150 5.56 17.57 -3.65
N LEU A 151 4.69 17.09 -4.52
CA LEU A 151 3.24 17.24 -4.44
C LEU A 151 2.65 15.92 -3.93
N MET A 152 2.23 15.91 -2.68
CA MET A 152 1.75 14.72 -1.98
C MET A 152 0.37 14.93 -1.37
N HIS A 153 -0.23 13.89 -0.88
CA HIS A 153 -1.47 13.99 -0.10
C HIS A 153 -1.25 14.75 1.19
N HIS A 154 -2.29 15.48 1.60
CA HIS A 154 -2.28 16.15 2.89
C HIS A 154 -2.55 15.15 4.00
N GLU A 155 -1.56 14.89 4.85
CA GLU A 155 -1.66 13.96 5.98
C GLU A 155 -1.33 14.70 7.29
N THR A 156 -2.14 14.48 8.31
CA THR A 156 -1.99 15.07 9.64
C THR A 156 -2.09 14.03 10.76
N GLY A 157 -1.83 12.74 10.45
CA GLY A 157 -1.77 11.65 11.42
C GLY A 157 -3.12 10.97 11.70
N GLU A 158 -4.14 11.25 10.90
CA GLU A 158 -5.44 10.59 11.02
C GLU A 158 -5.56 9.28 10.23
N GLY A 159 -4.66 9.05 9.25
CA GLY A 159 -4.77 7.98 8.25
C GLY A 159 -5.88 8.31 7.26
N GLN A 160 -5.52 8.60 6.03
CA GLN A 160 -6.47 9.06 5.02
C GLN A 160 -6.47 8.14 3.81
N ARG A 161 -7.60 8.09 3.11
CA ARG A 161 -7.78 7.38 1.85
C ARG A 161 -8.24 8.33 0.77
N GLN A 162 -7.73 8.18 -0.43
CA GLN A 162 -7.87 9.13 -1.54
C GLN A 162 -9.29 9.68 -1.73
N PHE A 163 -10.29 8.81 -1.84
CA PHE A 163 -11.67 9.21 -2.13
C PHE A 163 -12.46 9.66 -0.88
N ARG A 164 -11.83 9.69 0.30
CA ARG A 164 -12.43 10.11 1.58
C ARG A 164 -11.62 11.18 2.29
N SER A 165 -10.47 11.59 1.74
CA SER A 165 -9.59 12.58 2.39
C SER A 165 -10.20 13.97 2.40
N PRO A 166 -10.17 14.65 3.57
CA PRO A 166 -10.65 16.03 3.69
C PRO A 166 -9.95 16.98 2.72
N GLY A 167 -10.73 17.93 2.20
CA GLY A 167 -10.24 18.91 1.24
C GLY A 167 -10.28 18.46 -0.21
N ASN A 168 -10.45 17.18 -0.50
CA ASN A 168 -10.68 16.71 -1.86
C ASN A 168 -12.06 17.15 -2.34
N ALA A 169 -12.15 17.57 -3.61
CA ALA A 169 -13.38 18.10 -4.19
C ALA A 169 -14.04 17.09 -5.14
N TYR A 170 -15.36 17.14 -5.24
CA TYR A 170 -16.09 16.26 -6.12
C TYR A 170 -17.36 16.90 -6.68
N SER A 171 -17.89 16.34 -7.76
CA SER A 171 -19.18 16.71 -8.31
C SER A 171 -20.29 15.84 -7.71
N LYS A 172 -21.53 16.32 -7.79
CA LYS A 172 -22.67 15.41 -7.66
C LYS A 172 -22.66 14.41 -8.81
N PRO A 173 -23.07 13.14 -8.57
CA PRO A 173 -23.28 12.18 -9.64
C PRO A 173 -24.29 12.70 -10.66
N MET A 174 -24.03 12.47 -11.95
CA MET A 174 -24.86 12.95 -13.04
C MET A 174 -25.15 11.82 -14.03
N LYS A 175 -26.45 11.59 -14.32
CA LYS A 175 -26.85 10.63 -15.36
C LYS A 175 -26.64 11.21 -16.75
N VAL A 176 -25.97 10.44 -17.59
CA VAL A 176 -25.69 10.79 -19.00
C VAL A 176 -25.91 9.59 -19.90
N ARG A 177 -26.48 9.86 -21.07
CA ARG A 177 -26.56 8.87 -22.14
C ARG A 177 -25.37 9.07 -23.06
N LEU A 178 -24.51 8.09 -23.15
CA LEU A 178 -23.34 8.10 -24.02
C LEU A 178 -23.68 7.45 -25.36
N GLU A 179 -23.49 8.21 -26.46
CA GLU A 179 -23.76 7.78 -27.84
C GLU A 179 -22.53 8.05 -28.73
N LYS A 180 -22.41 7.42 -29.90
CA LYS A 180 -21.24 7.57 -30.82
C LYS A 180 -21.01 8.98 -31.37
N LYS A 181 -21.98 9.87 -31.28
CA LYS A 181 -21.85 11.29 -31.65
C LYS A 181 -21.77 12.13 -30.38
N TRP A 182 -20.60 12.37 -29.92
CA TRP A 182 -20.30 12.98 -28.64
C TRP A 182 -20.37 14.51 -28.67
N GLY A 183 -20.90 15.07 -27.62
CA GLY A 183 -20.80 16.47 -27.26
C GLY A 183 -19.81 16.69 -26.11
N LYS A 184 -19.75 17.93 -25.66
CA LYS A 184 -19.04 18.29 -24.44
C LYS A 184 -19.98 18.10 -23.25
N ILE A 185 -19.52 17.39 -22.23
CA ILE A 185 -20.22 17.20 -20.96
C ILE A 185 -19.57 18.11 -19.94
N TYR A 186 -20.35 19.03 -19.36
CA TYR A 186 -19.86 20.01 -18.38
C TYR A 186 -20.14 19.50 -16.98
N ILE A 187 -19.13 19.51 -16.12
CA ILE A 187 -19.20 19.05 -14.73
C ILE A 187 -18.54 20.09 -13.83
N ASP A 188 -19.26 20.54 -12.80
CA ASP A 188 -18.71 21.42 -11.77
C ASP A 188 -18.39 20.63 -10.50
N LEU A 189 -17.17 20.77 -9.99
CA LEU A 189 -16.77 20.31 -8.66
C LEU A 189 -17.32 21.30 -7.65
N THR A 190 -18.39 20.93 -6.97
CA THR A 190 -19.14 21.81 -6.05
C THR A 190 -19.06 21.39 -4.60
N GLU A 191 -18.76 20.12 -4.36
CA GLU A 191 -18.67 19.52 -3.03
C GLU A 191 -17.21 19.40 -2.61
N VAL A 192 -16.94 19.51 -1.31
CA VAL A 192 -15.63 19.27 -0.70
C VAL A 192 -15.81 18.30 0.47
N ILE A 193 -14.94 17.32 0.58
CA ILE A 193 -14.95 16.41 1.72
C ILE A 193 -14.59 17.23 2.98
N PRO A 194 -15.45 17.20 4.01
CA PRO A 194 -15.27 18.03 5.20
C PRO A 194 -14.10 17.53 6.04
N PRO A 195 -13.57 18.37 6.97
CA PRO A 195 -12.59 17.94 7.95
C PRO A 195 -13.08 16.73 8.75
N ILE A 196 -12.13 15.83 9.08
CA ILE A 196 -12.43 14.68 9.95
C ILE A 196 -12.85 15.18 11.32
N GLN A 197 -14.02 14.77 11.75
CA GLN A 197 -14.54 15.09 13.08
C GLN A 197 -14.24 13.91 14.02
N PRO A 198 -14.02 14.18 15.34
CA PRO A 198 -13.96 13.11 16.31
C PRO A 198 -15.20 12.23 16.26
N LEU A 199 -15.00 10.91 16.19
CA LEU A 199 -16.10 9.95 16.15
C LEU A 199 -16.90 9.97 17.46
N LEU A 200 -18.21 9.76 17.34
CA LEU A 200 -19.07 9.51 18.50
C LEU A 200 -18.99 8.05 18.94
N PRO A 201 -19.34 7.73 20.21
CA PRO A 201 -19.38 6.35 20.67
C PRO A 201 -20.24 5.47 19.76
N GLY A 202 -19.66 4.36 19.29
CA GLY A 202 -20.33 3.42 18.37
C GLY A 202 -20.20 3.74 16.88
N GLU A 203 -19.69 4.89 16.49
CA GLU A 203 -19.30 5.16 15.11
C GLU A 203 -17.97 4.51 14.80
N VAL A 204 -17.86 3.89 13.63
CA VAL A 204 -16.63 3.27 13.14
C VAL A 204 -16.33 3.83 11.76
N LEU A 205 -15.19 4.52 11.65
CA LEU A 205 -14.60 4.93 10.38
C LEU A 205 -13.21 4.29 10.27
N ASP A 206 -12.79 4.05 9.07
CA ASP A 206 -11.46 3.54 8.76
C ASP A 206 -10.37 4.64 8.75
N GLN A 207 -10.75 5.87 8.96
CA GLN A 207 -9.86 7.03 9.12
C GLN A 207 -10.45 8.00 10.14
N GLY A 208 -9.61 8.87 10.71
CA GLY A 208 -10.06 9.89 11.65
C GLY A 208 -9.30 9.89 12.97
N ASN A 209 -9.70 10.76 13.87
CA ASN A 209 -9.15 10.89 15.22
C ASN A 209 -10.27 10.75 16.26
N PRO A 210 -10.61 9.54 16.70
CA PRO A 210 -11.75 9.29 17.59
C PRO A 210 -11.58 9.96 18.96
N ARG A 211 -12.69 10.04 19.69
CA ARG A 211 -12.67 10.41 21.09
C ARG A 211 -12.36 9.19 21.95
N ASP A 212 -11.62 9.43 23.03
CA ASP A 212 -11.41 8.40 24.05
C ASP A 212 -12.72 7.83 24.57
N THR A 213 -12.74 6.54 24.74
CA THR A 213 -13.78 5.81 25.47
C THR A 213 -13.26 5.35 26.82
N ALA A 214 -14.07 4.63 27.59
CA ALA A 214 -13.61 3.96 28.80
C ALA A 214 -12.48 2.97 28.49
N TRP A 215 -12.56 2.25 27.37
CA TRP A 215 -11.68 1.16 27.01
C TRP A 215 -10.55 1.55 26.05
N VAL A 216 -10.83 2.42 25.08
CA VAL A 216 -9.87 2.77 24.02
C VAL A 216 -9.46 4.22 24.15
N LYS A 217 -8.15 4.44 24.18
CA LYS A 217 -7.52 5.76 24.19
C LYS A 217 -6.83 6.00 22.85
N PHE A 218 -6.90 7.24 22.36
CA PHE A 218 -6.34 7.63 21.08
C PHE A 218 -5.29 8.70 21.28
N VAL A 219 -4.04 8.36 21.11
CA VAL A 219 -2.92 9.32 21.21
C VAL A 219 -2.47 9.73 19.81
N LYS A 220 -2.07 10.98 19.71
CA LYS A 220 -1.42 11.55 18.53
C LYS A 220 -0.38 12.53 18.99
N ILE A 221 0.86 12.35 18.58
CA ILE A 221 1.98 13.23 18.91
C ILE A 221 2.61 13.76 17.63
N ARG A 222 3.15 14.97 17.68
CA ARG A 222 4.01 15.48 16.63
C ARG A 222 5.33 14.72 16.69
N SER A 223 5.73 14.11 15.58
CA SER A 223 7.03 13.47 15.46
C SER A 223 8.07 14.49 15.03
N GLU A 224 9.13 14.63 15.82
CA GLU A 224 10.26 15.50 15.47
C GLU A 224 11.02 14.95 14.26
N ALA A 225 11.26 13.64 14.22
CA ALA A 225 11.98 12.97 13.14
C ALA A 225 11.25 13.08 11.80
N ALA A 226 9.96 12.69 11.75
CA ALA A 226 9.17 12.77 10.53
C ALA A 226 8.93 14.23 10.11
N SER A 227 8.73 15.16 11.06
CA SER A 227 8.54 16.58 10.74
C SER A 227 9.80 17.21 10.13
N ALA A 228 10.98 16.87 10.65
CA ALA A 228 12.24 17.32 10.09
C ALA A 228 12.46 16.81 8.66
N PHE A 229 12.08 15.56 8.39
CA PHE A 229 12.19 14.96 7.07
C PHE A 229 11.24 15.64 6.05
N TRP A 230 9.95 15.79 6.40
CA TRP A 230 8.93 16.32 5.51
C TRP A 230 8.85 17.85 5.44
N GLY A 231 9.66 18.56 6.27
CA GLY A 231 9.70 20.03 6.31
C GLY A 231 8.42 20.69 6.79
N ARG A 232 7.59 19.95 7.53
CA ARG A 232 6.34 20.41 8.14
C ARG A 232 5.95 19.53 9.32
N ASP A 233 4.98 19.96 10.12
CA ASP A 233 4.47 19.12 11.21
C ASP A 233 3.88 17.82 10.68
N MET A 234 4.46 16.71 11.12
CA MET A 234 4.02 15.35 10.87
C MET A 234 3.72 14.67 12.21
N TYR A 235 2.78 13.75 12.19
CA TYR A 235 2.26 13.13 13.40
C TYR A 235 2.30 11.62 13.30
N VAL A 236 2.53 11.00 14.45
CA VAL A 236 2.34 9.57 14.66
C VAL A 236 1.39 9.37 15.84
N GLY A 237 0.66 8.27 15.85
CA GLY A 237 -0.34 8.02 16.88
C GLY A 237 -0.46 6.56 17.27
N ALA A 238 -1.31 6.30 18.25
CA ALA A 238 -1.65 4.94 18.65
C ALA A 238 -3.10 4.85 19.14
N ASN A 239 -3.73 3.74 18.85
CA ASN A 239 -5.01 3.32 19.41
C ASN A 239 -4.68 2.31 20.53
N ILE A 240 -5.11 2.60 21.75
CA ILE A 240 -4.68 1.88 22.96
C ILE A 240 -5.90 1.29 23.64
N LEU A 241 -5.99 -0.03 23.66
CA LEU A 241 -7.04 -0.78 24.34
C LEU A 241 -6.57 -1.15 25.75
N LEU A 242 -7.30 -0.68 26.75
CA LEU A 242 -6.99 -0.92 28.16
C LEU A 242 -7.64 -2.22 28.66
N PRO A 243 -6.98 -2.97 29.57
CA PRO A 243 -7.55 -4.16 30.17
C PRO A 243 -8.63 -3.82 31.20
N LYS A 244 -9.51 -4.79 31.48
CA LYS A 244 -10.44 -4.68 32.58
C LYS A 244 -9.70 -4.45 33.91
N GLY A 245 -10.24 -3.57 34.74
CA GLY A 245 -9.66 -3.23 36.04
C GLY A 245 -8.46 -2.29 35.96
N TYR A 246 -8.22 -1.67 34.82
CA TYR A 246 -7.09 -0.74 34.67
C TYR A 246 -7.18 0.42 35.66
N ASP A 247 -8.31 1.11 35.75
CA ASP A 247 -8.48 2.28 36.61
C ASP A 247 -8.60 1.89 38.12
N GLU A 248 -9.14 0.70 38.39
CA GLU A 248 -9.29 0.18 39.76
C GLU A 248 -7.97 -0.29 40.39
N ASN A 249 -6.94 -0.54 39.58
CA ASN A 249 -5.64 -1.05 40.01
C ASN A 249 -4.50 -0.10 39.60
N PRO A 250 -4.38 1.08 40.20
CA PRO A 250 -3.47 2.15 39.76
C PRO A 250 -1.97 1.80 39.88
N ASP A 251 -1.63 0.80 40.70
CA ASP A 251 -0.24 0.37 40.93
C ASP A 251 0.19 -0.81 40.05
N LEU A 252 -0.74 -1.41 39.29
CA LEU A 252 -0.42 -2.52 38.42
C LEU A 252 0.13 -2.03 37.06
N TYR A 253 1.19 -2.70 36.60
CA TYR A 253 1.73 -2.58 35.25
C TYR A 253 1.43 -3.83 34.45
N TYR A 254 1.25 -3.68 33.15
CA TYR A 254 0.75 -4.69 32.25
C TYR A 254 1.75 -4.96 31.12
N PRO A 255 1.90 -6.21 30.66
CA PRO A 255 2.54 -6.46 29.39
C PRO A 255 1.74 -5.82 28.27
N VAL A 256 2.40 -5.58 27.13
CA VAL A 256 1.79 -4.93 25.97
C VAL A 256 1.85 -5.82 24.74
N ILE A 257 0.78 -5.77 23.94
CA ILE A 257 0.77 -6.32 22.58
C ILE A 257 0.72 -5.14 21.61
N TYR A 258 1.78 -4.94 20.83
CA TYR A 258 1.80 -4.06 19.68
C TYR A 258 1.23 -4.83 18.49
N ASN A 259 -0.07 -4.61 18.24
CA ASN A 259 -0.83 -5.28 17.17
C ASN A 259 -0.84 -4.38 15.94
N GLN A 260 -0.06 -4.75 14.94
CA GLN A 260 0.07 -3.97 13.72
C GLN A 260 -1.02 -4.34 12.71
N GLY A 261 -1.41 -3.37 11.91
CA GLY A 261 -2.40 -3.54 10.87
C GLY A 261 -2.05 -2.75 9.62
N HIS A 262 -2.72 -3.06 8.54
CA HIS A 262 -2.63 -2.30 7.31
C HIS A 262 -3.57 -1.07 7.39
N PHE A 263 -3.24 0.00 6.67
CA PHE A 263 -4.00 1.26 6.60
C PHE A 263 -4.25 1.89 7.98
N PRO A 264 -3.31 2.70 8.46
CA PRO A 264 -3.42 3.37 9.76
C PRO A 264 -4.72 4.16 9.85
N GLY A 265 -5.44 3.98 10.93
CA GLY A 265 -6.76 4.59 11.10
C GLY A 265 -7.33 4.46 12.50
N ALA A 266 -8.64 4.63 12.61
CA ALA A 266 -9.34 4.74 13.87
C ALA A 266 -9.72 3.40 14.54
N ASN A 267 -9.40 2.26 13.93
CA ASN A 267 -9.79 0.96 14.45
C ASN A 267 -9.07 0.62 15.77
N ALA A 268 -9.83 0.15 16.75
CA ALA A 268 -9.25 -0.34 18.00
C ALA A 268 -8.51 -1.68 17.76
N PRO A 269 -7.46 -1.98 18.55
CA PRO A 269 -6.76 -3.25 18.48
C PRO A 269 -7.72 -4.45 18.47
N PHE A 270 -7.41 -5.47 17.65
CA PHE A 270 -8.20 -6.69 17.49
C PHE A 270 -9.67 -6.48 17.11
N GLY A 271 -10.01 -5.34 16.49
CA GLY A 271 -11.38 -5.00 16.13
C GLY A 271 -12.30 -4.85 17.35
N PHE A 272 -11.75 -4.47 18.50
CA PHE A 272 -12.52 -4.23 19.72
C PHE A 272 -13.62 -3.20 19.50
N ARG A 273 -14.83 -3.58 19.86
CA ARG A 273 -16.01 -2.69 19.86
C ARG A 273 -16.98 -3.18 20.93
N GLU A 274 -17.43 -2.24 21.77
CA GLU A 274 -18.38 -2.58 22.84
C GLU A 274 -19.58 -3.38 22.32
N GLY A 275 -19.84 -4.49 22.96
CA GLY A 275 -20.93 -5.41 22.63
C GLY A 275 -20.62 -6.47 21.56
N ASN A 276 -19.44 -6.46 20.92
CA ASN A 276 -19.05 -7.56 20.04
C ASN A 276 -18.48 -8.77 20.80
N ALA A 277 -18.19 -9.86 20.08
CA ALA A 277 -17.67 -11.07 20.70
C ALA A 277 -16.31 -10.86 21.39
N PHE A 278 -15.40 -10.10 20.74
CA PHE A 278 -14.09 -9.80 21.32
C PHE A 278 -14.20 -8.91 22.57
N TYR A 279 -15.11 -7.94 22.59
CA TYR A 279 -15.41 -7.16 23.80
C TYR A 279 -15.80 -8.09 24.98
N ASN A 280 -16.75 -9.01 24.76
CA ASN A 280 -17.22 -9.90 25.82
C ASN A 280 -16.09 -10.76 26.40
N TYR A 281 -15.17 -11.20 25.57
CA TYR A 281 -13.95 -11.89 26.00
C TYR A 281 -13.04 -10.95 26.79
N TRP A 282 -12.70 -9.77 26.21
CA TRP A 282 -11.73 -8.83 26.79
C TRP A 282 -12.10 -8.35 28.21
N VAL A 283 -13.38 -8.20 28.48
CA VAL A 283 -13.89 -7.75 29.78
C VAL A 283 -14.22 -8.88 30.76
N ALA A 284 -14.04 -10.16 30.38
CA ALA A 284 -14.25 -11.28 31.28
C ALA A 284 -13.21 -11.33 32.42
N ASP A 285 -13.53 -12.00 33.54
CA ASP A 285 -12.66 -12.00 34.72
C ASP A 285 -11.42 -12.87 34.54
N ASP A 286 -11.49 -13.88 33.72
CA ASP A 286 -10.46 -14.89 33.44
C ASP A 286 -9.57 -14.55 32.22
N THR A 287 -9.84 -13.45 31.54
CA THR A 287 -9.02 -13.00 30.41
C THR A 287 -7.66 -12.48 30.88
N PRO A 288 -6.54 -12.86 30.22
CA PRO A 288 -5.23 -12.26 30.43
C PRO A 288 -5.25 -10.73 30.32
N ARG A 289 -4.49 -10.05 31.15
CA ARG A 289 -4.49 -8.58 31.21
C ARG A 289 -3.31 -7.98 30.45
N PHE A 290 -3.55 -7.61 29.21
CA PHE A 290 -2.65 -6.84 28.37
C PHE A 290 -3.15 -5.42 28.15
N ILE A 291 -2.25 -4.50 27.87
CA ILE A 291 -2.56 -3.30 27.08
C ILE A 291 -2.31 -3.68 25.62
N ALA A 292 -3.26 -3.45 24.72
CA ALA A 292 -3.05 -3.66 23.30
C ALA A 292 -2.93 -2.31 22.58
N VAL A 293 -1.99 -2.19 21.66
CA VAL A 293 -1.65 -0.95 20.96
C VAL A 293 -1.57 -1.20 19.47
N THR A 294 -2.26 -0.42 18.66
CA THR A 294 -2.06 -0.35 17.20
C THR A 294 -1.51 1.00 16.83
N PHE A 295 -0.43 1.06 16.07
CA PHE A 295 0.17 2.31 15.64
C PHE A 295 -0.66 2.98 14.54
N ARG A 296 -0.55 4.29 14.47
CA ARG A 296 -1.03 5.14 13.37
C ARG A 296 0.15 5.93 12.86
N ASP A 297 0.76 5.45 11.84
CA ASP A 297 1.97 5.97 11.21
C ASP A 297 1.72 6.35 9.74
N ALA A 298 0.56 6.94 9.51
CA ALA A 298 0.10 7.40 8.20
C ALA A 298 1.11 8.33 7.52
N THR A 299 1.31 8.10 6.23
CA THR A 299 2.25 8.82 5.39
C THR A 299 1.54 9.63 4.30
N PRO A 300 2.22 10.60 3.67
CA PRO A 300 1.67 11.30 2.51
C PRO A 300 1.45 10.42 1.26
N PHE A 301 1.77 9.13 1.31
CA PHE A 301 1.51 8.14 0.26
C PHE A 301 0.15 7.41 0.43
N TYR A 302 -0.73 7.87 1.32
CA TYR A 302 -2.03 7.29 1.68
C TYR A 302 -1.98 5.94 2.38
N ASP A 303 -0.83 5.53 2.88
CA ASP A 303 -0.68 4.28 3.61
C ASP A 303 0.27 4.40 4.80
N THR A 304 0.50 3.28 5.49
CA THR A 304 1.45 3.15 6.59
C THR A 304 2.90 3.34 6.13
N SER A 305 3.78 3.58 7.06
CA SER A 305 5.22 3.66 6.84
C SER A 305 5.93 2.30 6.83
N TYR A 306 5.20 1.20 6.99
CA TYR A 306 5.77 -0.14 7.26
C TYR A 306 6.60 -0.20 8.55
N GLY A 307 6.47 0.78 9.43
CA GLY A 307 7.17 0.84 10.72
C GLY A 307 8.69 0.96 10.63
N VAL A 308 9.25 1.32 9.48
CA VAL A 308 10.70 1.38 9.21
C VAL A 308 11.15 2.76 8.75
N ASP A 309 12.46 2.98 8.75
CA ASP A 309 13.06 4.16 8.13
C ASP A 309 13.19 3.93 6.62
N SER A 310 12.76 4.91 5.83
CA SER A 310 12.77 4.85 4.36
C SER A 310 13.31 6.13 3.75
N ALA A 311 13.96 6.00 2.59
CA ALA A 311 14.51 7.12 1.85
C ALA A 311 13.43 8.08 1.33
N ASN A 312 12.25 7.57 0.97
CA ASN A 312 11.16 8.37 0.43
C ASN A 312 10.09 8.72 1.46
N VAL A 313 9.78 7.77 2.36
CA VAL A 313 8.73 7.94 3.37
C VAL A 313 9.25 8.69 4.60
N GLY A 314 10.50 8.45 5.00
CA GLY A 314 11.15 9.11 6.12
C GLY A 314 11.45 8.20 7.31
N PRO A 315 11.91 8.76 8.44
CA PRO A 315 12.42 7.99 9.57
C PRO A 315 11.29 7.54 10.53
N TYR A 316 10.29 6.82 10.00
CA TYR A 316 9.14 6.39 10.81
C TYR A 316 9.47 5.27 11.79
N GLY A 317 10.41 4.39 11.46
CA GLY A 317 10.91 3.40 12.44
C GLY A 317 11.45 4.07 13.69
N GLN A 318 12.27 5.12 13.52
CA GLN A 318 12.76 5.96 14.63
C GLN A 318 11.62 6.70 15.32
N ALA A 319 10.67 7.26 14.57
CA ALA A 319 9.52 7.97 15.15
C ALA A 319 8.67 7.04 16.03
N ILE A 320 8.47 5.79 15.61
CA ILE A 320 7.74 4.79 16.41
C ILE A 320 8.55 4.37 17.64
N VAL A 321 9.77 3.89 17.45
CA VAL A 321 10.55 3.27 18.55
C VAL A 321 11.11 4.29 19.53
N ASN A 322 11.51 5.48 19.07
CA ASN A 322 12.17 6.48 19.92
C ASN A 322 11.26 7.62 20.39
N GLU A 323 10.09 7.82 19.76
CA GLU A 323 9.16 8.91 20.14
C GLU A 323 7.81 8.34 20.61
N LEU A 324 7.10 7.57 19.77
CA LEU A 324 5.74 7.11 20.05
C LEU A 324 5.69 6.07 21.19
N ILE A 325 6.48 4.99 21.10
CA ILE A 325 6.49 3.95 22.15
C ILE A 325 6.89 4.51 23.50
N PRO A 326 7.97 5.31 23.65
CA PRO A 326 8.30 5.96 24.92
C PRO A 326 7.19 6.87 25.45
N TYR A 327 6.49 7.61 24.57
CA TYR A 327 5.34 8.40 24.95
C TYR A 327 4.20 7.53 25.50
N VAL A 328 3.82 6.47 24.79
CA VAL A 328 2.78 5.52 25.20
C VAL A 328 3.16 4.88 26.54
N GLU A 329 4.38 4.34 26.66
CA GLU A 329 4.85 3.68 27.87
C GLU A 329 5.03 4.63 29.07
N SER A 330 5.16 5.94 28.85
CA SER A 330 5.22 6.93 29.95
C SER A 330 3.83 7.37 30.43
N ASN A 331 2.82 7.25 29.59
CA ASN A 331 1.46 7.68 29.91
C ASN A 331 0.52 6.53 30.31
N PHE A 332 0.93 5.29 30.00
CA PHE A 332 0.17 4.09 30.34
C PHE A 332 1.04 3.12 31.13
N ARG A 333 0.44 2.36 32.05
CA ARG A 333 1.14 1.43 32.93
C ARG A 333 1.59 0.17 32.20
N ILE A 334 2.61 0.30 31.37
CA ILE A 334 3.22 -0.76 30.55
C ILE A 334 4.54 -1.19 31.20
N ILE A 335 4.78 -2.49 31.28
CA ILE A 335 6.07 -3.07 31.68
C ILE A 335 7.08 -2.84 30.54
N ARG A 336 8.13 -2.05 30.81
CA ARG A 336 9.11 -1.58 29.81
C ARG A 336 10.28 -2.55 29.62
N GLU A 337 9.97 -3.84 29.55
CA GLU A 337 10.96 -4.89 29.43
C GLU A 337 10.69 -5.73 28.16
N PRO A 338 11.73 -6.24 27.46
CA PRO A 338 11.55 -7.00 26.22
C PRO A 338 10.59 -8.18 26.39
N TRP A 339 10.70 -8.94 27.48
CA TRP A 339 9.84 -10.09 27.74
C TRP A 339 8.34 -9.74 27.87
N ALA A 340 8.02 -8.49 28.14
CA ALA A 340 6.64 -7.99 28.27
C ALA A 340 6.14 -7.23 27.03
N ARG A 341 6.96 -7.06 26.00
CA ARG A 341 6.59 -6.42 24.72
C ARG A 341 6.40 -7.47 23.65
N VAL A 342 5.17 -7.84 23.43
CA VAL A 342 4.77 -8.70 22.31
C VAL A 342 4.49 -7.83 21.08
N VAL A 343 4.90 -8.30 19.91
CA VAL A 343 4.52 -7.67 18.63
C VAL A 343 3.85 -8.70 17.73
N ALA A 344 2.74 -8.31 17.09
CA ALA A 344 1.98 -9.18 16.20
C ALA A 344 1.30 -8.38 15.09
N GLY A 345 1.01 -9.02 13.99
CA GLY A 345 0.23 -8.42 12.92
C GLY A 345 0.04 -9.37 11.74
N GLY A 346 -0.88 -9.00 10.86
CA GLY A 346 -1.18 -9.76 9.64
C GLY A 346 -0.94 -8.93 8.38
N SER A 347 -0.57 -9.58 7.27
CA SER A 347 -0.30 -8.93 5.99
C SER A 347 0.84 -7.91 6.14
N THR A 348 0.62 -6.67 5.76
CA THR A 348 1.52 -5.55 6.06
C THR A 348 1.96 -5.53 7.52
N GLY A 349 1.02 -5.69 8.46
CA GLY A 349 1.35 -5.76 9.89
C GLY A 349 2.17 -6.98 10.28
N GLY A 350 2.10 -8.08 9.53
CA GLY A 350 2.95 -9.25 9.70
C GLY A 350 4.40 -8.96 9.30
N TRP A 351 4.59 -8.28 8.18
CA TRP A 351 5.90 -7.78 7.76
C TRP A 351 6.47 -6.77 8.77
N GLU A 352 5.64 -5.80 9.20
CA GLU A 352 6.02 -4.82 10.23
C GLU A 352 6.45 -5.49 11.55
N ALA A 353 5.70 -6.48 12.01
CA ALA A 353 6.03 -7.21 13.23
C ALA A 353 7.39 -7.92 13.12
N LEU A 354 7.64 -8.57 11.98
CA LEU A 354 8.91 -9.22 11.71
C LEU A 354 10.06 -8.21 11.54
N ALA A 355 9.83 -7.10 10.84
CA ALA A 355 10.81 -6.04 10.67
C ALA A 355 11.19 -5.39 12.01
N MET A 356 10.21 -5.11 12.87
CA MET A 356 10.47 -4.61 14.22
C MET A 356 11.32 -5.57 15.03
N LYS A 357 11.06 -6.87 14.94
CA LYS A 357 11.89 -7.88 15.60
C LYS A 357 13.29 -7.97 15.01
N ALA A 358 13.42 -7.89 13.70
CA ALA A 358 14.72 -8.01 13.03
C ALA A 358 15.62 -6.77 13.24
N PHE A 359 15.03 -5.56 13.19
CA PHE A 359 15.81 -4.32 13.30
C PHE A 359 16.01 -3.84 14.75
N TRP A 360 15.10 -4.21 15.68
CA TRP A 360 15.23 -3.92 17.11
C TRP A 360 15.11 -5.19 17.96
N PRO A 361 16.00 -6.19 17.76
CA PRO A 361 15.83 -7.56 18.27
C PRO A 361 15.78 -7.67 19.78
N ASN A 362 16.49 -6.79 20.49
CA ASN A 362 16.53 -6.76 21.96
C ASN A 362 15.47 -5.86 22.59
N PHE A 363 14.62 -5.22 21.77
CA PHE A 363 13.57 -4.32 22.27
C PHE A 363 12.23 -5.04 22.39
N PHE A 364 11.89 -5.88 21.41
CA PHE A 364 10.67 -6.69 21.37
C PHE A 364 10.95 -8.14 21.79
N GLY A 365 10.01 -8.73 22.51
CA GLY A 365 10.03 -10.14 22.90
C GLY A 365 9.35 -11.04 21.89
N GLY A 366 8.27 -11.75 22.31
CA GLY A 366 7.51 -12.65 21.46
C GLY A 366 6.93 -11.96 20.24
N THR A 367 7.10 -12.60 19.09
CA THR A 367 6.72 -12.03 17.79
C THR A 367 5.88 -13.01 16.99
N TRP A 368 4.74 -12.53 16.50
CA TRP A 368 3.84 -13.29 15.62
C TRP A 368 3.63 -12.52 14.31
N ALA A 369 4.19 -13.05 13.23
CA ALA A 369 4.02 -12.52 11.88
C ALA A 369 3.03 -13.42 11.12
N TRP A 370 1.81 -12.94 10.94
CA TRP A 370 0.76 -13.67 10.26
C TRP A 370 0.70 -13.26 8.80
N CYS A 371 0.65 -14.23 7.88
CA CYS A 371 0.57 -13.96 6.44
C CYS A 371 1.38 -12.73 6.01
N PRO A 372 2.66 -12.60 6.43
CA PRO A 372 3.41 -11.37 6.22
C PRO A 372 3.53 -11.05 4.73
N ASP A 373 3.49 -9.78 4.35
CA ASP A 373 3.89 -9.34 3.02
C ASP A 373 5.26 -9.91 2.66
N GLY A 374 5.64 -9.91 1.39
CA GLY A 374 6.84 -10.59 0.92
C GLY A 374 8.07 -10.34 1.80
N ILE A 375 8.50 -11.35 2.56
CA ILE A 375 9.66 -11.31 3.45
C ILE A 375 10.96 -11.81 2.81
N ASP A 376 10.85 -12.33 1.57
CA ASP A 376 11.98 -12.71 0.71
C ASP A 376 11.67 -12.24 -0.70
N PHE A 377 12.50 -11.36 -1.24
CA PHE A 377 12.24 -10.74 -2.54
C PHE A 377 12.68 -11.60 -3.74
N ASN A 378 13.13 -12.83 -3.51
CA ASN A 378 13.13 -13.85 -4.55
C ASN A 378 11.69 -14.31 -4.89
N TYR A 379 10.74 -14.09 -3.96
CA TYR A 379 9.30 -14.22 -4.15
C TYR A 379 8.57 -13.07 -3.45
N HIS A 380 8.69 -11.85 -4.01
CA HIS A 380 7.85 -10.75 -3.58
C HIS A 380 6.49 -10.90 -4.28
N GLN A 381 5.51 -11.46 -3.60
CA GLN A 381 4.43 -12.24 -4.20
C GLN A 381 5.05 -13.33 -5.09
N ILE A 382 4.84 -13.31 -6.40
CA ILE A 382 5.42 -14.28 -7.34
C ILE A 382 6.49 -13.66 -8.26
N VAL A 383 6.98 -12.47 -7.95
CA VAL A 383 8.05 -11.80 -8.71
C VAL A 383 9.38 -12.05 -8.01
N ASN A 384 10.34 -12.61 -8.72
CA ASN A 384 11.73 -12.60 -8.28
C ASN A 384 12.33 -11.23 -8.63
N VAL A 385 12.36 -10.33 -7.64
CA VAL A 385 12.83 -8.94 -7.83
C VAL A 385 14.26 -8.87 -8.36
N TYR A 386 15.09 -9.88 -8.08
CA TYR A 386 16.50 -9.88 -8.43
C TYR A 386 16.82 -10.53 -9.77
N ASN A 387 16.01 -11.49 -10.22
CA ASN A 387 16.34 -12.34 -11.35
C ASN A 387 15.32 -12.34 -12.48
N ASP A 388 14.10 -11.89 -12.25
CA ASP A 388 13.12 -11.76 -13.32
C ASP A 388 13.48 -10.58 -14.23
N GLU A 389 13.26 -10.75 -15.53
CA GLU A 389 13.41 -9.66 -16.51
C GLU A 389 12.18 -8.74 -16.54
N ASN A 390 11.03 -9.27 -16.10
CA ASN A 390 9.75 -8.57 -16.19
C ASN A 390 8.80 -8.95 -15.05
N ALA A 391 8.22 -7.94 -14.39
CA ALA A 391 7.27 -8.13 -13.31
C ALA A 391 5.88 -8.58 -13.79
N TYR A 392 5.47 -8.21 -15.01
CA TYR A 392 4.11 -8.46 -15.50
C TYR A 392 3.96 -9.78 -16.22
N PHE A 393 5.04 -10.28 -16.81
CA PHE A 393 4.99 -11.45 -17.68
C PHE A 393 6.06 -12.47 -17.31
N ILE A 394 5.69 -13.75 -17.42
CA ILE A 394 6.64 -14.85 -17.49
C ILE A 394 6.83 -15.16 -18.98
N ASN A 395 8.06 -15.04 -19.46
CA ASN A 395 8.39 -15.30 -20.84
C ASN A 395 8.79 -16.77 -21.00
N TYR A 396 7.93 -17.53 -21.68
CA TYR A 396 8.27 -18.85 -22.19
C TYR A 396 8.67 -18.71 -23.66
N ASP A 397 9.50 -19.62 -24.19
CA ASP A 397 9.98 -19.60 -25.58
C ASP A 397 8.85 -19.48 -26.62
N TRP A 398 7.65 -19.89 -26.28
CA TRP A 398 6.49 -19.97 -27.16
C TRP A 398 5.33 -19.03 -26.77
N ASN A 399 5.34 -18.46 -25.57
CA ASN A 399 4.26 -17.57 -25.10
C ASN A 399 4.72 -16.71 -23.91
N ASN A 400 4.18 -15.50 -23.81
CA ASN A 400 4.22 -14.67 -22.61
C ASN A 400 2.93 -14.88 -21.83
N VAL A 401 3.05 -15.21 -20.55
CA VAL A 401 1.93 -15.39 -19.64
C VAL A 401 1.93 -14.26 -18.62
N GLU A 402 0.80 -13.58 -18.48
CA GLU A 402 0.64 -12.57 -17.42
C GLU A 402 0.76 -13.22 -16.05
N ARG A 403 1.53 -12.59 -15.15
CA ARG A 403 1.66 -13.03 -13.76
C ARG A 403 0.37 -12.73 -13.00
N PRO A 404 -0.16 -13.70 -12.23
CA PRO A 404 -1.23 -13.40 -11.29
C PRO A 404 -0.71 -12.46 -10.18
N SER A 405 -1.59 -11.61 -9.66
CA SER A 405 -1.36 -10.86 -8.43
C SER A 405 -2.25 -11.37 -7.31
N SER A 406 -3.53 -11.56 -7.60
CA SER A 406 -4.50 -12.09 -6.64
C SER A 406 -5.18 -13.34 -7.16
N ARG A 407 -5.46 -14.26 -6.25
CA ARG A 407 -6.20 -15.51 -6.50
C ARG A 407 -7.17 -15.86 -5.38
N GLY A 408 -8.24 -16.56 -5.75
CA GLY A 408 -9.09 -17.23 -4.78
C GLY A 408 -8.46 -18.51 -4.22
N SER A 409 -8.97 -19.02 -3.10
CA SER A 409 -8.54 -20.29 -2.48
C SER A 409 -8.80 -21.52 -3.36
N ASP A 410 -9.58 -21.37 -4.45
CA ASP A 410 -9.78 -22.37 -5.50
C ASP A 410 -8.70 -22.31 -6.61
N GLY A 411 -7.77 -21.35 -6.53
CA GLY A 411 -6.70 -21.12 -7.49
C GLY A 411 -7.08 -20.29 -8.71
N ASN A 412 -8.34 -19.83 -8.81
CA ASN A 412 -8.72 -18.92 -9.88
C ASN A 412 -8.07 -17.55 -9.67
N ILE A 413 -7.55 -16.96 -10.75
CA ILE A 413 -6.92 -15.64 -10.74
C ILE A 413 -8.01 -14.58 -10.78
N ASP A 414 -7.97 -13.65 -9.80
CA ASP A 414 -8.89 -12.52 -9.74
C ASP A 414 -8.40 -11.37 -10.63
N TYR A 415 -7.11 -11.05 -10.55
CA TYR A 415 -6.45 -10.06 -11.40
C TYR A 415 -4.94 -10.34 -11.50
N THR A 416 -4.31 -9.72 -12.50
CA THR A 416 -2.88 -9.88 -12.79
C THR A 416 -2.06 -8.71 -12.24
N MET A 417 -0.75 -8.92 -12.13
CA MET A 417 0.22 -7.88 -11.78
C MET A 417 0.09 -6.63 -12.64
N LYS A 418 -0.07 -6.84 -13.95
CA LYS A 418 -0.25 -5.74 -14.89
C LYS A 418 -1.56 -4.97 -14.65
N MET A 419 -2.65 -5.67 -14.37
CA MET A 419 -3.95 -5.03 -14.08
C MET A 419 -3.85 -4.15 -12.83
N GLU A 420 -3.26 -4.65 -11.77
CA GLU A 420 -3.09 -3.92 -10.51
C GLU A 420 -2.20 -2.69 -10.70
N ASN A 421 -1.04 -2.83 -11.32
CA ASN A 421 -0.14 -1.70 -11.58
C ASN A 421 -0.75 -0.67 -12.56
N ASP A 422 -1.50 -1.08 -13.58
CA ASP A 422 -2.22 -0.14 -14.46
C ASP A 422 -3.32 0.61 -13.69
N TRP A 423 -4.00 -0.04 -12.75
CA TRP A 423 -4.98 0.57 -11.85
C TRP A 423 -4.32 1.60 -10.92
N GLU A 424 -3.21 1.25 -10.26
CA GLU A 424 -2.46 2.15 -9.39
C GLU A 424 -1.97 3.38 -10.17
N ARG A 425 -1.37 3.20 -11.35
CA ARG A 425 -0.96 4.32 -12.23
C ARG A 425 -2.09 5.24 -12.63
N ALA A 426 -3.29 4.70 -12.85
CA ALA A 426 -4.46 5.52 -13.15
C ALA A 426 -4.94 6.30 -11.92
N LEU A 427 -4.81 5.73 -10.71
CA LEU A 427 -5.11 6.39 -9.44
C LEU A 427 -4.10 7.49 -9.06
N GLY A 428 -2.80 7.20 -9.24
CA GLY A 428 -1.75 8.15 -8.89
C GLY A 428 -0.45 7.86 -9.64
N THR A 429 0.16 8.87 -10.21
CA THR A 429 1.52 8.76 -10.74
C THR A 429 2.53 9.01 -9.63
N ASN A 430 3.77 8.53 -9.77
CA ASN A 430 4.84 8.73 -8.81
C ASN A 430 4.48 8.16 -7.42
N ASP A 431 3.97 6.95 -7.40
CA ASP A 431 3.61 6.16 -6.20
C ASP A 431 2.63 6.86 -5.25
N ARG A 432 1.69 7.60 -5.83
CA ARG A 432 0.67 8.35 -5.09
C ARG A 432 -0.73 7.75 -5.18
N SER A 433 -0.85 6.50 -5.61
CA SER A 433 -2.15 5.83 -5.72
C SER A 433 -2.76 5.47 -4.37
N GLY A 434 -1.94 5.18 -3.37
CA GLY A 434 -2.33 4.52 -2.14
C GLY A 434 -2.62 3.03 -2.35
N GLY A 435 -2.12 2.44 -3.44
CA GLY A 435 -2.14 1.01 -3.71
C GLY A 435 -0.91 0.30 -3.17
N GLN A 436 -0.94 -1.04 -3.19
CA GLN A 436 0.03 -1.87 -2.50
C GLN A 436 1.42 -1.80 -3.12
N TRP A 437 1.52 -1.78 -4.46
CA TRP A 437 2.80 -1.71 -5.15
C TRP A 437 3.43 -0.33 -5.02
N ASP A 438 2.64 0.74 -5.11
CA ASP A 438 3.12 2.10 -4.91
C ASP A 438 3.69 2.31 -3.50
N ILE A 439 3.05 1.75 -2.45
CA ILE A 439 3.60 1.90 -1.09
C ILE A 439 4.86 1.06 -0.88
N TRP A 440 4.96 -0.14 -1.45
CA TRP A 440 6.20 -0.92 -1.40
C TRP A 440 7.35 -0.19 -2.11
N GLU A 441 7.08 0.38 -3.29
CA GLU A 441 8.05 1.20 -3.99
C GLU A 441 8.45 2.43 -3.16
N ALA A 442 7.49 3.13 -2.56
CA ALA A 442 7.76 4.26 -1.69
C ALA A 442 8.63 3.90 -0.47
N VAL A 443 8.41 2.73 0.14
CA VAL A 443 9.19 2.28 1.31
C VAL A 443 10.56 1.75 0.91
N TYR A 444 10.65 0.90 -0.11
CA TYR A 444 11.84 0.10 -0.40
C TYR A 444 12.80 0.72 -1.41
N SER A 445 12.30 1.59 -2.30
CA SER A 445 13.11 2.16 -3.36
C SER A 445 14.00 3.33 -2.90
N PRO A 446 15.12 3.56 -3.58
CA PRO A 446 15.88 4.80 -3.42
C PRO A 446 15.09 5.99 -3.96
N VAL A 447 15.52 7.20 -3.61
CA VAL A 447 14.98 8.44 -4.18
C VAL A 447 15.34 8.53 -5.66
N GLY A 448 14.34 8.72 -6.51
CA GLY A 448 14.52 8.98 -7.93
C GLY A 448 15.00 10.40 -8.24
N PRO A 449 15.36 10.67 -9.50
CA PRO A 449 15.93 11.96 -9.92
C PRO A 449 14.96 13.14 -9.81
N ASP A 450 13.67 12.89 -9.73
CA ASP A 450 12.59 13.87 -9.53
C ASP A 450 12.16 14.01 -8.07
N GLY A 451 12.76 13.21 -7.17
CA GLY A 451 12.49 13.21 -5.74
C GLY A 451 11.41 12.22 -5.29
N TYR A 452 10.70 11.62 -6.22
CA TYR A 452 9.78 10.51 -5.94
C TYR A 452 10.52 9.16 -5.90
N PRO A 453 9.90 8.06 -5.48
CA PRO A 453 10.55 6.76 -5.49
C PRO A 453 11.06 6.38 -6.88
N ALA A 454 12.23 5.76 -6.95
CA ALA A 454 12.72 5.20 -8.21
C ALA A 454 11.99 3.88 -8.50
N PRO A 455 11.37 3.71 -9.66
CA PRO A 455 10.59 2.52 -9.95
C PRO A 455 11.50 1.29 -10.06
N VAL A 456 11.11 0.20 -9.38
CA VAL A 456 11.84 -1.08 -9.43
C VAL A 456 11.63 -1.81 -10.75
N TRP A 457 10.57 -1.47 -11.49
CA TRP A 457 10.36 -1.82 -12.89
C TRP A 457 9.69 -0.67 -13.64
N ASP A 458 9.89 -0.64 -14.94
CA ASP A 458 9.16 0.31 -15.78
C ASP A 458 7.64 0.10 -15.64
N PRO A 459 6.89 1.10 -15.15
CA PRO A 459 5.47 0.92 -14.79
C PRO A 459 4.53 0.69 -15.97
N VAL A 460 5.02 0.83 -17.22
CA VAL A 460 4.24 0.56 -18.44
C VAL A 460 4.50 -0.84 -18.96
N THR A 461 5.76 -1.26 -18.97
CA THR A 461 6.22 -2.48 -19.61
C THR A 461 6.50 -3.62 -18.65
N GLY A 462 6.67 -3.32 -17.35
CA GLY A 462 7.06 -4.28 -16.32
C GLY A 462 8.53 -4.68 -16.36
N VAL A 463 9.36 -4.07 -17.22
CA VAL A 463 10.79 -4.39 -17.32
C VAL A 463 11.50 -3.97 -16.05
N MET A 464 12.19 -4.92 -15.41
CA MET A 464 12.89 -4.70 -14.15
C MET A 464 14.07 -3.74 -14.27
N ASP A 465 14.29 -2.92 -13.24
CA ASP A 465 15.54 -2.17 -13.05
C ASP A 465 16.43 -2.89 -12.01
N PRO A 466 17.46 -3.62 -12.45
CA PRO A 466 18.33 -4.38 -11.54
C PRO A 466 19.09 -3.49 -10.54
N ALA A 467 19.31 -2.22 -10.86
CA ALA A 467 20.04 -1.32 -9.96
C ALA A 467 19.15 -0.86 -8.79
N VAL A 468 17.87 -0.64 -9.03
CA VAL A 468 16.88 -0.37 -7.99
C VAL A 468 16.60 -1.63 -7.19
N ALA A 469 16.40 -2.76 -7.87
CA ALA A 469 16.16 -4.06 -7.24
C ALA A 469 17.26 -4.46 -6.24
N GLU A 470 18.53 -4.18 -6.55
CA GLU A 470 19.65 -4.44 -5.63
C GLU A 470 19.54 -3.64 -4.31
N LEU A 471 18.96 -2.45 -4.35
CA LEU A 471 18.77 -1.61 -3.16
C LEU A 471 17.58 -2.05 -2.30
N TRP A 472 16.61 -2.75 -2.88
CA TRP A 472 15.51 -3.35 -2.15
C TRP A 472 15.96 -4.42 -1.14
N LYS A 473 17.15 -4.99 -1.29
CA LYS A 473 17.76 -5.93 -0.33
C LYS A 473 17.84 -5.39 1.10
N ASN A 474 17.84 -4.08 1.28
CA ASN A 474 17.82 -3.46 2.60
C ASN A 474 16.52 -3.75 3.37
N TYR A 475 15.45 -4.10 2.65
CA TYR A 475 14.12 -4.39 3.18
C TYR A 475 13.68 -5.84 2.98
N ASP A 476 14.47 -6.65 2.29
CA ASP A 476 14.30 -8.10 2.21
C ASP A 476 14.67 -8.71 3.57
N LEU A 477 13.65 -9.04 4.35
CA LEU A 477 13.85 -9.45 5.74
C LEU A 477 14.57 -10.80 5.85
N ASN A 478 14.31 -11.75 4.94
CA ASN A 478 15.04 -13.01 4.91
C ASN A 478 16.51 -12.79 4.56
N TYR A 479 16.80 -12.00 3.52
CA TYR A 479 18.17 -11.64 3.17
C TYR A 479 18.88 -10.95 4.35
N PHE A 480 18.22 -9.96 4.99
CA PHE A 480 18.78 -9.26 6.15
C PHE A 480 19.09 -10.22 7.30
N MET A 481 18.17 -11.14 7.63
CA MET A 481 18.37 -12.12 8.69
C MET A 481 19.49 -13.10 8.34
N GLN A 482 19.59 -13.56 7.09
CA GLN A 482 20.71 -14.40 6.63
C GLN A 482 22.07 -13.72 6.84
N GLN A 483 22.17 -12.44 6.46
CA GLN A 483 23.44 -11.69 6.61
C GLN A 483 23.82 -11.42 8.06
N ASN A 484 22.84 -11.37 8.97
CA ASN A 484 23.02 -11.01 10.37
C ASN A 484 22.69 -12.16 11.34
N TRP A 485 22.57 -13.39 10.85
CA TRP A 485 22.01 -14.51 11.59
C TRP A 485 22.65 -14.74 12.95
N ALA A 486 23.98 -14.79 13.03
CA ALA A 486 24.68 -15.04 14.27
C ALA A 486 24.40 -14.00 15.37
N ALA A 487 24.09 -12.78 14.99
CA ALA A 487 23.73 -11.70 15.93
C ALA A 487 22.24 -11.73 16.29
N LEU A 488 21.37 -12.14 15.36
CA LEU A 488 19.92 -12.15 15.53
C LEU A 488 19.40 -13.41 16.19
N GLN A 489 20.02 -14.55 15.92
CA GLN A 489 19.58 -15.87 16.38
C GLN A 489 19.21 -15.91 17.88
N PRO A 490 19.99 -15.34 18.82
CA PRO A 490 19.63 -15.39 20.24
C PRO A 490 18.34 -14.65 20.60
N TYR A 491 17.88 -13.75 19.73
CA TYR A 491 16.66 -12.98 19.93
C TYR A 491 15.46 -13.55 19.16
N LEU A 492 15.71 -14.46 18.21
CA LEU A 492 14.67 -15.13 17.42
C LEU A 492 14.33 -16.50 17.99
N ASP A 493 15.29 -17.15 18.64
CA ASP A 493 15.18 -18.50 19.22
C ASP A 493 14.06 -18.57 20.27
N GLY A 494 13.00 -19.34 20.01
CA GLY A 494 11.81 -19.47 20.85
C GLY A 494 10.93 -18.22 20.94
N GLN A 495 11.19 -17.19 20.11
CA GLN A 495 10.52 -15.89 20.19
C GLN A 495 9.76 -15.50 18.93
N LEU A 496 9.89 -16.25 17.84
CA LEU A 496 9.26 -15.94 16.55
C LEU A 496 8.34 -17.06 16.09
N THR A 497 7.13 -16.68 15.70
CA THR A 497 6.16 -17.52 15.01
C THR A 497 5.75 -16.85 13.71
N VAL A 498 5.82 -17.57 12.60
CA VAL A 498 5.37 -17.10 11.28
C VAL A 498 4.27 -18.04 10.80
N THR A 499 3.14 -17.49 10.38
CA THR A 499 2.00 -18.29 9.88
C THR A 499 1.55 -17.79 8.52
N VAL A 500 1.07 -18.67 7.67
CA VAL A 500 0.54 -18.29 6.34
C VAL A 500 -0.41 -19.35 5.82
N GLY A 501 -1.45 -18.94 5.10
CA GLY A 501 -2.30 -19.85 4.34
C GLY A 501 -1.56 -20.42 3.13
N MET A 502 -1.65 -21.73 2.89
CA MET A 502 -1.01 -22.38 1.73
C MET A 502 -1.64 -21.99 0.38
N MET A 503 -2.78 -21.30 0.41
CA MET A 503 -3.45 -20.70 -0.75
C MET A 503 -3.61 -19.20 -0.51
N ASP A 504 -2.58 -18.58 0.01
CA ASP A 504 -2.61 -17.14 0.26
C ASP A 504 -3.02 -16.38 -1.01
N THR A 505 -3.93 -15.43 -0.85
CA THR A 505 -4.54 -14.68 -1.96
C THR A 505 -3.49 -13.94 -2.79
N TYR A 506 -2.40 -13.51 -2.16
CA TYR A 506 -1.33 -12.72 -2.76
C TYR A 506 -0.03 -13.51 -2.92
N HIS A 507 -0.09 -14.86 -2.82
CA HIS A 507 1.07 -15.74 -2.94
C HIS A 507 2.18 -15.50 -1.90
N LEU A 508 1.84 -15.02 -0.71
CA LEU A 508 2.82 -14.67 0.32
C LEU A 508 3.46 -15.90 0.97
N GLU A 509 2.85 -17.08 0.83
CA GLU A 509 3.42 -18.33 1.31
C GLU A 509 4.76 -18.67 0.69
N GLU A 510 5.02 -18.25 -0.55
CA GLU A 510 6.26 -18.57 -1.25
C GLU A 510 7.49 -17.95 -0.55
N ALA A 511 7.38 -16.70 -0.12
CA ALA A 511 8.44 -16.04 0.65
C ALA A 511 8.63 -16.67 2.03
N VAL A 512 7.55 -17.14 2.66
CA VAL A 512 7.61 -17.81 3.96
C VAL A 512 8.29 -19.18 3.83
N TYR A 513 8.04 -19.93 2.75
CA TYR A 513 8.73 -21.20 2.48
C TYR A 513 10.26 -21.00 2.35
N LEU A 514 10.71 -19.95 1.67
CA LEU A 514 12.14 -19.63 1.55
C LEU A 514 12.77 -19.30 2.91
N PHE A 515 12.05 -18.59 3.76
CA PHE A 515 12.53 -18.29 5.10
C PHE A 515 12.60 -19.55 5.98
N ASP A 516 11.58 -20.42 5.92
CA ASP A 516 11.58 -21.71 6.63
C ASP A 516 12.76 -22.60 6.17
N GLU A 517 12.98 -22.74 4.85
CA GLU A 517 14.11 -23.48 4.29
C GLU A 517 15.46 -22.97 4.80
N PHE A 518 15.63 -21.65 4.89
CA PHE A 518 16.82 -21.05 5.49
C PHE A 518 16.95 -21.43 6.97
N VAL A 519 15.91 -21.26 7.77
CA VAL A 519 15.93 -21.54 9.21
C VAL A 519 16.28 -22.99 9.50
N GLN A 520 15.75 -23.95 8.72
CA GLN A 520 16.06 -25.38 8.86
C GLN A 520 17.55 -25.70 8.70
N THR A 521 18.30 -24.89 7.97
CA THR A 521 19.72 -25.09 7.69
C THR A 521 20.64 -24.09 8.39
N ALA A 522 20.06 -23.12 9.07
CA ALA A 522 20.80 -22.02 9.72
C ALA A 522 21.71 -22.51 10.85
N ASN A 523 22.86 -21.86 10.98
CA ASN A 523 23.83 -22.15 12.03
C ASN A 523 24.31 -20.84 12.70
N PRO A 524 24.09 -20.67 14.02
CA PRO A 524 23.49 -21.63 14.96
C PRO A 524 21.99 -21.87 14.67
N PRO A 525 21.45 -23.03 15.07
CA PRO A 525 20.03 -23.34 14.91
C PRO A 525 19.18 -22.45 15.81
N ALA A 526 17.93 -22.20 15.39
CA ALA A 526 16.93 -21.50 16.19
C ALA A 526 15.59 -22.24 16.16
N ASP A 527 14.85 -22.19 17.27
CA ASP A 527 13.47 -22.66 17.37
C ASP A 527 12.54 -21.52 16.91
N ILE A 528 12.25 -21.49 15.61
CA ILE A 528 11.25 -20.60 15.00
C ILE A 528 10.07 -21.47 14.57
N LYS A 529 8.87 -21.04 14.94
CA LYS A 529 7.65 -21.77 14.61
C LYS A 529 7.11 -21.30 13.26
N PHE A 530 6.81 -22.26 12.39
CA PHE A 530 6.06 -22.04 11.15
C PHE A 530 4.76 -22.81 11.22
N ASP A 531 3.66 -22.18 10.79
CA ASP A 531 2.33 -22.78 10.72
C ASP A 531 1.69 -22.47 9.36
N TYR A 532 1.30 -23.53 8.66
CA TYR A 532 0.79 -23.48 7.30
C TYR A 532 -0.68 -23.93 7.27
N GLY A 533 -1.58 -22.97 7.06
CA GLY A 533 -3.01 -23.24 6.91
C GLY A 533 -3.32 -24.03 5.64
N PHE A 534 -3.71 -25.30 5.74
CA PHE A 534 -3.98 -26.14 4.57
C PHE A 534 -5.15 -25.59 3.76
N ARG A 535 -4.87 -25.11 2.53
CA ARG A 535 -5.81 -24.45 1.62
C ARG A 535 -6.46 -23.17 2.16
N GLU A 536 -5.92 -22.63 3.24
CA GLU A 536 -6.40 -21.35 3.77
C GLU A 536 -5.93 -20.18 2.90
N PRO A 537 -6.77 -19.15 2.74
CA PRO A 537 -6.43 -17.94 1.98
C PRO A 537 -5.55 -16.99 2.80
N HIS A 538 -5.50 -15.74 2.36
CA HIS A 538 -4.77 -14.67 3.04
C HIS A 538 -5.25 -14.46 4.49
N CYS A 539 -4.31 -14.09 5.34
CA CYS A 539 -4.48 -13.80 6.76
C CYS A 539 -4.81 -15.01 7.67
N TRP A 540 -4.29 -16.18 7.34
CA TRP A 540 -4.22 -17.28 8.31
C TRP A 540 -3.35 -16.89 9.50
N ILE A 541 -3.92 -16.80 10.71
CA ILE A 541 -3.19 -16.40 11.92
C ILE A 541 -2.63 -17.59 12.73
N GLY A 542 -2.76 -18.79 12.21
CA GLY A 542 -2.25 -20.03 12.80
C GLY A 542 -3.34 -21.00 13.21
N GLU A 543 -2.97 -22.24 13.51
CA GLU A 543 -3.88 -23.27 13.97
C GLU A 543 -4.32 -23.03 15.41
N SER A 544 -5.62 -23.21 15.67
CA SER A 544 -6.18 -23.12 17.02
C SER A 544 -5.55 -24.17 17.94
N PRO A 545 -5.02 -23.78 19.11
CA PRO A 545 -4.47 -24.73 20.07
C PRO A 545 -5.53 -25.68 20.66
N ASN A 546 -6.81 -25.33 20.52
CA ASN A 546 -7.93 -26.07 21.09
C ASN A 546 -8.68 -26.89 20.04
N ASN A 547 -8.53 -26.58 18.76
CA ASN A 547 -9.33 -27.19 17.69
C ASN A 547 -8.48 -27.38 16.42
N PRO A 548 -7.73 -28.48 16.31
CA PRO A 548 -6.86 -28.73 15.17
C PRO A 548 -7.56 -28.64 13.81
N GLY A 549 -6.90 -28.03 12.82
CA GLY A 549 -7.44 -27.79 11.49
C GLY A 549 -8.38 -26.58 11.40
N VAL A 550 -8.52 -25.80 12.46
CA VAL A 550 -9.32 -24.57 12.50
C VAL A 550 -8.41 -23.39 12.81
N GLU A 551 -8.66 -22.26 12.17
CA GLU A 551 -7.92 -21.05 12.42
C GLU A 551 -8.04 -20.56 13.87
N MET A 552 -6.94 -20.09 14.44
CA MET A 552 -6.87 -19.49 15.76
C MET A 552 -7.70 -18.21 15.83
N THR A 553 -8.41 -18.02 16.90
CA THR A 553 -9.16 -16.79 17.18
C THR A 553 -8.30 -15.76 17.93
N ASN A 554 -8.65 -14.48 17.85
CA ASN A 554 -8.00 -13.44 18.67
C ASN A 554 -7.98 -13.75 20.18
N PRO A 555 -9.05 -14.28 20.81
CA PRO A 555 -9.01 -14.78 22.17
C PRO A 555 -7.96 -15.85 22.43
N GLU A 556 -7.82 -16.83 21.55
CA GLU A 556 -6.80 -17.88 21.68
C GLU A 556 -5.40 -17.31 21.51
N PHE A 557 -5.20 -16.40 20.55
CA PHE A 557 -3.92 -15.70 20.41
C PHE A 557 -3.53 -14.93 21.68
N ILE A 558 -4.47 -14.20 22.29
CA ILE A 558 -4.20 -13.48 23.56
C ILE A 558 -3.72 -14.45 24.65
N GLN A 559 -4.30 -15.67 24.71
CA GLN A 559 -3.85 -16.69 25.67
C GLN A 559 -2.46 -17.22 25.30
N VAL A 560 -2.18 -17.49 24.03
CA VAL A 560 -0.86 -17.94 23.55
C VAL A 560 0.21 -16.89 23.86
N ALA A 561 -0.09 -15.62 23.61
CA ALA A 561 0.81 -14.51 23.92
C ALA A 561 1.05 -14.38 25.44
N TRP A 562 0.01 -14.59 26.25
CA TRP A 562 0.13 -14.58 27.71
C TRP A 562 1.00 -15.72 28.23
N ASP A 563 0.79 -16.93 27.74
CA ASP A 563 1.58 -18.10 28.14
C ASP A 563 3.06 -17.90 27.79
N TRP A 564 3.34 -17.28 26.64
CA TRP A 564 4.70 -16.90 26.25
C TRP A 564 5.30 -15.86 27.23
N VAL A 565 4.56 -14.80 27.56
CA VAL A 565 5.00 -13.76 28.52
C VAL A 565 5.28 -14.37 29.89
N GLU A 566 4.41 -15.20 30.42
CA GLU A 566 4.61 -15.85 31.72
C GLU A 566 5.80 -16.83 31.73
N ALA A 567 6.07 -17.51 30.61
CA ALA A 567 7.23 -18.39 30.47
C ALA A 567 8.57 -17.62 30.40
N HIS A 568 8.57 -16.36 29.97
CA HIS A 568 9.77 -15.53 29.83
C HIS A 568 9.89 -14.45 30.94
N ARG A 569 8.95 -14.40 31.83
CA ARG A 569 8.98 -13.52 32.99
C ARG A 569 10.10 -13.92 33.93
N PRO A 570 11.03 -13.00 34.33
CA PRO A 570 12.15 -13.31 35.20
C PRO A 570 11.75 -13.69 36.63
#